data_414ffa12f9e4b232359ca196d448d7c1
#
_entry.id   414ffa12f9e4b232359ca196d448d7c1
#
_cell.length_a   1.000
_cell.length_b   1.000
_cell.length_c   1.000
_cell.angle_alpha   90.00
_cell.angle_beta   90.00
_cell.angle_gamma   90.00
#
_symmetry.space_group_name_H-M   'P 1'
#
loop_
_entity.id
_entity.type
_entity.pdbx_description
1 polymer ?
#
loop_
_entity_poly.entity_id
_entity_poly.type
_entity_poly.pdbx_seq_one_letter_code
_entity_poly.pdbx_strand_id
1 'polypeptide(L)'
;MKQASKSKKRISLLDMVSETMTHNDIFHTINYRNKNEDSIKQFIYPHLVDALAERMVEEKGISKDKAKEVVKKNLKWEGNVNTTVSHVLFMGTQNRPDMVLESDGLKIAIEFKKGDKGSSLRSGVGQSMVYATHYDFVIYLFIDTSNDKRIVNSIGGTNESAFIDTLWDNYNIKFVIK
;
A
#
# COMPACT_ATOMS: atom_id res chain seq x y z
N MET A 1 -20.58 -7.87 0.63
CA MET A 1 -19.39 -7.23 0.01
C MET A 1 -18.99 -8.01 -1.22
N LYS A 2 -18.84 -7.40 -2.41
CA LYS A 2 -18.47 -8.11 -3.63
C LYS A 2 -16.95 -8.06 -3.71
N GLN A 3 -16.28 -9.13 -3.31
CA GLN A 3 -14.82 -9.19 -3.40
C GLN A 3 -14.37 -9.17 -4.87
N ALA A 4 -13.40 -8.35 -5.18
CA ALA A 4 -12.77 -8.34 -6.50
C ALA A 4 -12.02 -9.66 -6.73
N SER A 5 -12.12 -10.21 -7.94
CA SER A 5 -11.45 -11.47 -8.26
C SER A 5 -9.94 -11.32 -8.29
N LYS A 6 -9.21 -12.31 -7.79
CA LYS A 6 -7.74 -12.38 -7.77
C LYS A 6 -7.19 -12.93 -9.10
N SER A 7 -7.47 -12.22 -10.21
CA SER A 7 -6.88 -12.62 -11.50
C SER A 7 -5.37 -12.37 -11.54
N LYS A 8 -4.64 -13.13 -12.37
CA LYS A 8 -3.18 -12.98 -12.52
C LYS A 8 -2.75 -11.53 -12.80
N LYS A 9 -3.48 -10.80 -13.66
CA LYS A 9 -3.18 -9.40 -13.97
C LYS A 9 -3.31 -8.49 -12.75
N ARG A 10 -4.33 -8.70 -11.93
CA ARG A 10 -4.57 -7.93 -10.71
C ARG A 10 -3.52 -8.22 -9.63
N ILE A 11 -3.21 -9.51 -9.44
CA ILE A 11 -2.14 -9.92 -8.54
C ILE A 11 -0.81 -9.31 -8.98
N SER A 12 -0.44 -9.39 -10.26
CA SER A 12 0.78 -8.77 -10.78
C SER A 12 0.86 -7.25 -10.54
N LEU A 13 -0.27 -6.53 -10.62
CA LEU A 13 -0.31 -5.11 -10.26
C LEU A 13 -0.03 -4.90 -8.77
N LEU A 14 -0.67 -5.67 -7.89
CA LEU A 14 -0.47 -5.57 -6.44
C LEU A 14 0.96 -5.96 -6.04
N ASP A 15 1.53 -6.98 -6.69
CA ASP A 15 2.92 -7.41 -6.48
C ASP A 15 3.88 -6.29 -6.86
N MET A 16 3.75 -5.74 -8.06
CA MET A 16 4.59 -4.64 -8.54
C MET A 16 4.52 -3.42 -7.61
N VAL A 17 3.32 -3.01 -7.18
CA VAL A 17 3.15 -1.89 -6.23
C VAL A 17 3.84 -2.21 -4.90
N SER A 18 3.62 -3.41 -4.36
CA SER A 18 4.22 -3.84 -3.09
C SER A 18 5.73 -3.92 -3.15
N GLU A 19 6.28 -4.50 -4.21
CA GLU A 19 7.73 -4.63 -4.44
C GLU A 19 8.37 -3.25 -4.60
N THR A 20 7.74 -2.35 -5.35
CA THR A 20 8.22 -0.96 -5.47
C THR A 20 8.27 -0.29 -4.10
N MET A 21 7.22 -0.41 -3.29
CA MET A 21 7.17 0.21 -1.95
C MET A 21 8.20 -0.36 -0.98
N THR A 22 8.65 -1.60 -1.16
CA THR A 22 9.59 -2.29 -0.26
C THR A 22 10.98 -2.45 -0.83
N HIS A 23 11.26 -1.88 -2.00
CA HIS A 23 12.54 -2.02 -2.67
C HIS A 23 13.70 -1.58 -1.76
N ASN A 24 14.74 -2.40 -1.70
CA ASN A 24 15.85 -2.16 -0.79
C ASN A 24 16.52 -0.81 -1.03
N ASP A 25 16.70 -0.40 -2.28
CA ASP A 25 17.36 0.87 -2.62
C ASP A 25 16.63 2.07 -2.04
N ILE A 26 15.28 2.02 -1.97
CA ILE A 26 14.47 3.06 -1.33
C ILE A 26 14.82 3.15 0.15
N PHE A 27 14.82 2.04 0.87
CA PHE A 27 15.06 2.00 2.30
C PHE A 27 16.52 2.17 2.69
N HIS A 28 17.47 1.82 1.82
CA HIS A 28 18.91 2.12 2.03
C HIS A 28 19.22 3.60 1.87
N THR A 29 18.52 4.29 0.98
CA THR A 29 18.74 5.72 0.72
C THR A 29 18.21 6.61 1.82
N ILE A 30 17.07 6.23 2.45
CA ILE A 30 16.48 6.98 3.55
C ILE A 30 16.79 6.32 4.90
N ASN A 31 17.19 7.11 5.87
CA ASN A 31 17.24 6.64 7.26
C ASN A 31 15.79 6.58 7.81
N TYR A 32 15.02 5.57 7.34
CA TYR A 32 13.58 5.45 7.64
C TYR A 32 13.27 5.37 9.13
N ARG A 33 14.22 4.88 9.97
CA ARG A 33 14.02 4.82 11.42
C ARG A 33 13.79 6.18 12.04
N ASN A 34 14.49 7.20 11.53
CA ASN A 34 14.42 8.59 12.03
C ASN A 34 13.45 9.48 11.24
N LYS A 35 12.77 8.93 10.23
CA LYS A 35 11.76 9.67 9.45
C LYS A 35 10.36 9.38 9.98
N ASN A 36 9.47 10.36 9.93
CA ASN A 36 8.05 10.13 10.15
C ASN A 36 7.41 9.41 8.94
N GLU A 37 6.20 8.90 9.11
CA GLU A 37 5.47 8.18 8.06
C GLU A 37 5.30 9.04 6.79
N ASP A 38 4.99 10.32 6.93
CA ASP A 38 4.78 11.23 5.80
C ASP A 38 6.04 11.43 4.96
N SER A 39 7.20 11.58 5.61
CA SER A 39 8.48 11.66 4.90
C SER A 39 8.79 10.38 4.11
N ILE A 40 8.43 9.21 4.64
CA ILE A 40 8.62 7.93 3.95
C ILE A 40 7.66 7.84 2.75
N LYS A 41 6.38 8.17 2.94
CA LYS A 41 5.38 8.23 1.87
C LYS A 41 5.80 9.18 0.74
N GLN A 42 6.28 10.37 1.11
CA GLN A 42 6.77 11.37 0.16
C GLN A 42 7.95 10.84 -0.68
N PHE A 43 8.81 10.04 -0.07
CA PHE A 43 9.94 9.43 -0.77
C PHE A 43 9.51 8.26 -1.68
N ILE A 44 8.55 7.44 -1.25
CA ILE A 44 8.04 6.29 -2.02
C ILE A 44 7.19 6.72 -3.22
N TYR A 45 6.41 7.80 -3.09
CA TYR A 45 5.45 8.24 -4.11
C TYR A 45 6.04 8.38 -5.52
N PRO A 46 7.18 9.07 -5.76
CA PRO A 46 7.75 9.20 -7.10
C PRO A 46 8.17 7.85 -7.69
N HIS A 47 8.65 6.91 -6.89
CA HIS A 47 9.01 5.56 -7.36
C HIS A 47 7.77 4.78 -7.80
N LEU A 48 6.65 4.92 -7.08
CA LEU A 48 5.37 4.33 -7.51
C LEU A 48 4.88 4.95 -8.81
N VAL A 49 4.99 6.28 -8.97
CA VAL A 49 4.62 6.95 -10.22
C VAL A 49 5.45 6.43 -11.39
N ASP A 50 6.75 6.26 -11.20
CA ASP A 50 7.64 5.76 -12.25
C ASP A 50 7.34 4.31 -12.63
N ALA A 51 7.21 3.41 -11.66
CA ALA A 51 6.90 2.00 -11.90
C ALA A 51 5.53 1.80 -12.59
N LEU A 52 4.51 2.52 -12.13
CA LEU A 52 3.18 2.48 -12.74
C LEU A 52 3.18 3.06 -14.15
N ALA A 53 3.98 4.12 -14.40
CA ALA A 53 4.10 4.71 -15.73
C ALA A 53 4.83 3.76 -16.69
N GLU A 54 5.89 3.09 -16.27
CA GLU A 54 6.60 2.08 -17.08
C GLU A 54 5.66 0.94 -17.47
N ARG A 55 4.93 0.38 -16.51
CA ARG A 55 3.89 -0.62 -16.81
C ARG A 55 2.87 -0.12 -17.83
N MET A 56 2.42 1.13 -17.71
CA MET A 56 1.45 1.70 -18.65
C MET A 56 2.04 1.90 -20.06
N VAL A 57 3.32 2.26 -20.16
CA VAL A 57 4.04 2.32 -21.45
C VAL A 57 4.07 0.94 -22.11
N GLU A 58 4.45 -0.09 -21.35
CA GLU A 58 4.51 -1.47 -21.84
C GLU A 58 3.13 -2.02 -22.28
N GLU A 59 2.10 -1.79 -21.47
CA GLU A 59 0.75 -2.32 -21.73
C GLU A 59 0.00 -1.56 -22.82
N LYS A 60 0.19 -0.24 -22.95
CA LYS A 60 -0.63 0.65 -23.80
C LYS A 60 0.13 1.34 -24.93
N GLY A 61 1.46 1.23 -24.97
CA GLY A 61 2.30 1.84 -26.01
C GLY A 61 2.27 3.38 -26.03
N ILE A 62 1.92 4.04 -24.93
CA ILE A 62 1.91 5.50 -24.82
C ILE A 62 3.28 6.03 -24.36
N SER A 63 3.55 7.33 -24.63
CA SER A 63 4.81 7.94 -24.16
C SER A 63 4.91 7.97 -22.63
N LYS A 64 6.13 7.94 -22.10
CA LYS A 64 6.41 7.94 -20.66
C LYS A 64 5.83 9.18 -19.96
N ASP A 65 5.91 10.35 -20.59
CA ASP A 65 5.38 11.59 -20.02
C ASP A 65 3.84 11.53 -19.89
N LYS A 66 3.15 11.06 -20.95
CA LYS A 66 1.71 10.87 -20.90
C LYS A 66 1.31 9.82 -19.86
N ALA A 67 2.07 8.74 -19.75
CA ALA A 67 1.85 7.72 -18.73
C ALA A 67 1.99 8.31 -17.32
N LYS A 68 3.05 9.10 -17.04
CA LYS A 68 3.24 9.78 -15.76
C LYS A 68 2.11 10.74 -15.41
N GLU A 69 1.61 11.51 -16.36
CA GLU A 69 0.45 12.39 -16.14
C GLU A 69 -0.80 11.61 -15.72
N VAL A 70 -1.09 10.51 -16.42
CA VAL A 70 -2.24 9.64 -16.11
C VAL A 70 -2.07 9.00 -14.73
N VAL A 71 -0.88 8.50 -14.42
CA VAL A 71 -0.60 7.89 -13.11
C VAL A 71 -0.76 8.91 -12.00
N LYS A 72 -0.19 10.11 -12.11
CA LYS A 72 -0.31 11.18 -11.09
C LYS A 72 -1.76 11.58 -10.83
N LYS A 73 -2.63 11.47 -11.83
CA LYS A 73 -4.07 11.71 -11.66
C LYS A 73 -4.78 10.56 -10.94
N ASN A 74 -4.31 9.35 -11.13
CA ASN A 74 -4.93 8.12 -10.64
C ASN A 74 -4.33 7.60 -9.32
N LEU A 75 -3.10 7.99 -8.98
CA LEU A 75 -2.47 7.73 -7.68
C LEU A 75 -2.66 8.96 -6.79
N LYS A 76 -3.72 8.93 -6.00
CA LYS A 76 -4.07 9.99 -5.06
C LYS A 76 -3.29 9.76 -3.77
N TRP A 77 -2.73 10.83 -3.22
CA TRP A 77 -2.02 10.81 -1.95
C TRP A 77 -2.50 11.97 -1.08
N GLU A 78 -2.70 11.72 0.20
CA GLU A 78 -3.14 12.71 1.19
C GLU A 78 -2.24 13.95 1.25
N GLY A 79 -0.93 13.77 1.12
CA GLY A 79 0.06 14.87 1.11
C GLY A 79 0.11 15.67 -0.19
N ASN A 80 -0.65 15.31 -1.22
CA ASN A 80 -0.69 16.03 -2.49
C ASN A 80 -1.92 16.94 -2.55
N VAL A 81 -1.70 18.24 -2.51
CA VAL A 81 -2.76 19.27 -2.56
C VAL A 81 -3.63 19.22 -3.84
N ASN A 82 -3.13 18.61 -4.91
CA ASN A 82 -3.83 18.48 -6.18
C ASN A 82 -4.69 17.21 -6.29
N THR A 83 -4.63 16.33 -5.30
CA THR A 83 -5.42 15.09 -5.27
C THR A 83 -6.12 14.94 -3.93
N THR A 84 -7.38 14.53 -3.97
CA THR A 84 -8.16 14.30 -2.75
C THR A 84 -8.38 12.81 -2.56
N VAL A 85 -7.92 12.28 -1.44
CA VAL A 85 -8.28 10.93 -0.99
C VAL A 85 -9.60 11.02 -0.23
N SER A 86 -10.61 10.28 -0.69
CA SER A 86 -11.94 10.29 -0.07
C SER A 86 -11.92 9.59 1.28
N HIS A 87 -12.69 10.11 2.22
CA HIS A 87 -12.91 9.45 3.51
C HIS A 87 -13.83 8.24 3.36
N VAL A 88 -13.55 7.23 4.16
CA VAL A 88 -14.42 6.09 4.43
C VAL A 88 -15.10 6.32 5.76
N LEU A 89 -16.43 6.41 5.76
CA LEU A 89 -17.20 6.55 6.99
C LEU A 89 -17.43 5.16 7.60
N PHE A 90 -16.98 4.97 8.84
CA PHE A 90 -17.19 3.74 9.58
C PHE A 90 -17.51 4.04 11.04
N MET A 91 -18.67 3.55 11.52
CA MET A 91 -19.17 3.78 12.89
C MET A 91 -19.10 5.25 13.33
N GLY A 92 -19.50 6.17 12.44
CA GLY A 92 -19.51 7.61 12.71
C GLY A 92 -18.14 8.29 12.67
N THR A 93 -17.06 7.56 12.40
CA THR A 93 -15.71 8.09 12.27
C THR A 93 -15.27 8.15 10.80
N GLN A 94 -14.52 9.20 10.47
CA GLN A 94 -13.93 9.35 9.15
C GLN A 94 -12.55 8.70 9.14
N ASN A 95 -12.35 7.75 8.24
CA ASN A 95 -11.08 7.07 8.01
C ASN A 95 -10.61 7.41 6.59
N ARG A 96 -9.32 7.61 6.39
CA ARG A 96 -8.76 7.98 5.11
C ARG A 96 -7.49 7.18 4.88
N PRO A 97 -7.40 6.39 3.77
CA PRO A 97 -6.15 5.72 3.41
C PRO A 97 -5.06 6.75 3.10
N ASP A 98 -3.82 6.38 3.32
CA ASP A 98 -2.67 7.23 2.99
C ASP A 98 -2.57 7.51 1.48
N MET A 99 -2.81 6.47 0.66
CA MET A 99 -2.89 6.60 -0.79
C MET A 99 -4.04 5.77 -1.36
N VAL A 100 -4.52 6.18 -2.53
CA VAL A 100 -5.49 5.41 -3.34
C VAL A 100 -5.00 5.34 -4.77
N LEU A 101 -4.87 4.14 -5.30
CA LEU A 101 -4.57 3.88 -6.70
C LEU A 101 -5.84 3.45 -7.43
N GLU A 102 -6.18 4.16 -8.51
CA GLU A 102 -7.22 3.76 -9.46
C GLU A 102 -6.53 3.24 -10.73
N SER A 103 -6.64 1.95 -11.01
CA SER A 103 -6.01 1.32 -12.19
C SER A 103 -6.84 0.14 -12.68
N ASP A 104 -7.01 0.04 -13.99
CA ASP A 104 -7.71 -1.08 -14.65
C ASP A 104 -9.12 -1.36 -14.09
N GLY A 105 -9.83 -0.29 -13.70
CA GLY A 105 -11.15 -0.38 -13.09
C GLY A 105 -11.16 -0.85 -11.64
N LEU A 106 -10.00 -0.92 -11.00
CA LEU A 106 -9.82 -1.25 -9.59
C LEU A 106 -9.56 0.01 -8.78
N LYS A 107 -10.02 -0.03 -7.52
CA LYS A 107 -9.67 0.93 -6.49
C LYS A 107 -8.89 0.22 -5.39
N ILE A 108 -7.63 0.60 -5.21
CA ILE A 108 -6.71 0.00 -4.27
C ILE A 108 -6.38 1.03 -3.21
N ALA A 109 -6.70 0.74 -1.95
CA ALA A 109 -6.23 1.54 -0.81
C ALA A 109 -4.83 1.10 -0.40
N ILE A 110 -3.99 2.06 -0.03
CA ILE A 110 -2.65 1.80 0.50
C ILE A 110 -2.56 2.47 1.86
N GLU A 111 -2.23 1.69 2.88
CA GLU A 111 -2.04 2.14 4.25
C GLU A 111 -0.60 1.89 4.69
N PHE A 112 0.00 2.90 5.28
CA PHE A 112 1.35 2.83 5.85
C PHE A 112 1.27 2.89 7.37
N LYS A 113 2.04 2.05 8.03
CA LYS A 113 2.31 2.19 9.45
C LYS A 113 3.77 1.94 9.74
N LYS A 114 4.28 2.71 10.67
CA LYS A 114 5.63 2.58 11.18
C LYS A 114 5.58 2.35 12.67
N GLY A 115 6.36 1.41 13.17
CA GLY A 115 6.41 1.19 14.61
C GLY A 115 7.34 0.07 15.04
N ASP A 116 7.59 0.03 16.33
CA ASP A 116 8.40 -0.98 17.02
C ASP A 116 7.56 -1.90 17.92
N LYS A 117 6.23 -1.71 17.91
CA LYS A 117 5.28 -2.41 18.80
C LYS A 117 4.13 -3.03 18.03
N GLY A 118 3.66 -4.15 18.49
CA GLY A 118 2.49 -4.83 17.94
C GLY A 118 1.19 -3.99 18.00
N SER A 119 1.10 -2.97 18.86
CA SER A 119 -0.04 -2.06 18.88
C SER A 119 -0.15 -1.23 17.58
N SER A 120 0.97 -0.71 17.07
CA SER A 120 1.02 0.01 15.80
C SER A 120 0.61 -0.88 14.63
N LEU A 121 1.12 -2.12 14.62
CA LEU A 121 0.74 -3.12 13.61
C LEU A 121 -0.76 -3.40 13.64
N ARG A 122 -1.32 -3.70 14.82
CA ARG A 122 -2.76 -3.98 14.98
C ARG A 122 -3.65 -2.79 14.59
N SER A 123 -3.21 -1.57 14.88
CA SER A 123 -3.94 -0.36 14.46
C SER A 123 -4.07 -0.29 12.94
N GLY A 124 -2.98 -0.52 12.19
CA GLY A 124 -3.01 -0.52 10.73
C GLY A 124 -3.84 -1.68 10.15
N VAL A 125 -3.81 -2.87 10.78
CA VAL A 125 -4.71 -3.96 10.40
C VAL A 125 -6.17 -3.53 10.55
N GLY A 126 -6.54 -2.92 11.68
CA GLY A 126 -7.91 -2.44 11.91
C GLY A 126 -8.36 -1.41 10.86
N GLN A 127 -7.50 -0.44 10.53
CA GLN A 127 -7.77 0.53 9.46
C GLN A 127 -7.92 -0.16 8.10
N SER A 128 -7.03 -1.10 7.77
CA SER A 128 -7.07 -1.85 6.52
C SER A 128 -8.36 -2.66 6.38
N MET A 129 -8.87 -3.24 7.46
CA MET A 129 -10.17 -3.94 7.46
C MET A 129 -11.34 -3.00 7.17
N VAL A 130 -11.30 -1.75 7.68
CA VAL A 130 -12.29 -0.72 7.33
C VAL A 130 -12.21 -0.41 5.84
N TYR A 131 -11.01 -0.21 5.29
CA TYR A 131 -10.83 0.08 3.86
C TYR A 131 -11.27 -1.08 2.97
N ALA A 132 -11.05 -2.32 3.35
CA ALA A 132 -11.49 -3.50 2.61
C ALA A 132 -13.02 -3.57 2.40
N THR A 133 -13.81 -2.78 3.14
CA THR A 133 -15.24 -2.66 2.91
C THR A 133 -15.62 -1.75 1.74
N HIS A 134 -14.69 -0.90 1.26
CA HIS A 134 -14.93 0.15 0.25
C HIS A 134 -14.03 0.05 -0.98
N TYR A 135 -12.89 -0.63 -0.85
CA TYR A 135 -11.90 -0.79 -1.92
C TYR A 135 -11.83 -2.24 -2.40
N ASP A 136 -11.44 -2.44 -3.65
CA ASP A 136 -11.30 -3.78 -4.24
C ASP A 136 -10.17 -4.57 -3.59
N PHE A 137 -9.09 -3.88 -3.27
CA PHE A 137 -7.92 -4.40 -2.56
C PHE A 137 -7.37 -3.35 -1.59
N VAL A 138 -6.69 -3.83 -0.58
CA VAL A 138 -5.89 -3.00 0.33
C VAL A 138 -4.46 -3.52 0.33
N ILE A 139 -3.48 -2.63 0.23
CA ILE A 139 -2.08 -2.94 0.50
C ILE A 139 -1.74 -2.28 1.84
N TYR A 140 -1.41 -3.10 2.83
CA TYR A 140 -0.98 -2.61 4.13
C TYR A 140 0.52 -2.82 4.29
N LEU A 141 1.28 -1.73 4.26
CA LEU A 141 2.73 -1.73 4.50
C LEU A 141 3.02 -1.37 5.95
N PHE A 142 3.58 -2.32 6.69
CA PHE A 142 4.15 -2.07 8.00
C PHE A 142 5.67 -1.95 7.93
N ILE A 143 6.22 -0.89 8.51
CA ILE A 143 7.67 -0.63 8.57
C ILE A 143 8.13 -0.89 10.00
N ASP A 144 8.83 -2.01 10.18
CA ASP A 144 9.37 -2.41 11.48
C ASP A 144 10.59 -1.56 11.85
N THR A 145 10.45 -0.77 12.91
CA THR A 145 11.54 0.05 13.45
C THR A 145 12.14 -0.50 14.73
N SER A 146 11.71 -1.70 15.16
CA SER A 146 12.32 -2.37 16.30
C SER A 146 13.82 -2.65 16.05
N ASN A 147 14.63 -2.55 17.11
CA ASN A 147 16.07 -2.73 16.99
C ASN A 147 16.46 -4.16 16.60
N ASP A 148 15.73 -5.13 17.10
CA ASP A 148 15.93 -6.56 16.89
C ASP A 148 15.17 -7.10 15.68
N LYS A 149 14.42 -6.24 14.97
CA LYS A 149 13.58 -6.65 13.82
C LYS A 149 12.60 -7.78 14.16
N ARG A 150 12.14 -7.83 15.42
CA ARG A 150 11.33 -8.93 15.92
C ARG A 150 10.01 -9.12 15.16
N ILE A 151 9.41 -8.01 14.67
CA ILE A 151 8.13 -8.09 13.96
C ILE A 151 8.36 -8.69 12.58
N VAL A 152 9.37 -8.24 11.83
CA VAL A 152 9.76 -8.83 10.55
C VAL A 152 10.14 -10.30 10.72
N ASN A 153 10.96 -10.61 11.74
CA ASN A 153 11.46 -11.96 11.96
C ASN A 153 10.37 -12.95 12.41
N SER A 154 9.24 -12.47 12.93
CA SER A 154 8.13 -13.31 13.35
C SER A 154 7.20 -13.78 12.22
N ILE A 155 7.25 -13.14 11.04
CA ILE A 155 6.33 -13.41 9.92
C ILE A 155 6.32 -14.88 9.48
N GLY A 156 7.45 -15.58 9.59
CA GLY A 156 7.55 -17.01 9.26
C GLY A 156 6.88 -17.94 10.27
N GLY A 157 6.35 -17.43 11.37
CA GLY A 157 5.62 -18.23 12.36
C GLY A 157 4.30 -18.76 11.80
N THR A 158 3.87 -19.94 12.28
CA THR A 158 2.65 -20.61 11.77
C THR A 158 1.40 -19.74 11.96
N ASN A 159 1.28 -19.09 13.12
CA ASN A 159 0.11 -18.25 13.43
C ASN A 159 0.11 -16.96 12.61
N GLU A 160 1.27 -16.34 12.41
CA GLU A 160 1.44 -15.13 11.65
C GLU A 160 1.16 -15.37 10.17
N SER A 161 1.68 -16.47 9.60
CA SER A 161 1.39 -16.87 8.23
C SER A 161 -0.11 -17.12 8.03
N ALA A 162 -0.75 -17.89 8.90
CA ALA A 162 -2.18 -18.16 8.84
C ALA A 162 -3.02 -16.87 8.94
N PHE A 163 -2.58 -15.91 9.75
CA PHE A 163 -3.23 -14.60 9.85
C PHE A 163 -3.10 -13.79 8.55
N ILE A 164 -1.89 -13.74 7.97
CA ILE A 164 -1.64 -13.06 6.70
C ILE A 164 -2.46 -13.67 5.57
N ASP A 165 -2.51 -14.99 5.49
CA ASP A 165 -3.34 -15.72 4.53
C ASP A 165 -4.83 -15.37 4.72
N THR A 166 -5.29 -15.30 5.97
CA THR A 166 -6.67 -14.90 6.30
C THR A 166 -6.98 -13.47 5.81
N LEU A 167 -6.06 -12.52 6.02
CA LEU A 167 -6.21 -11.15 5.51
C LEU A 167 -6.31 -11.13 3.99
N TRP A 168 -5.47 -11.92 3.32
CA TRP A 168 -5.47 -12.00 1.88
C TRP A 168 -6.71 -12.71 1.34
N ASP A 169 -7.04 -13.88 1.87
CA ASP A 169 -8.09 -14.73 1.31
C ASP A 169 -9.50 -14.21 1.57
N ASN A 170 -9.72 -13.67 2.76
CA ASN A 170 -11.06 -13.26 3.18
C ASN A 170 -11.35 -11.77 3.00
N TYR A 171 -10.29 -10.93 2.96
CA TYR A 171 -10.48 -9.47 2.96
C TYR A 171 -9.79 -8.74 1.80
N ASN A 172 -9.08 -9.45 0.91
CA ASN A 172 -8.27 -8.83 -0.15
C ASN A 172 -7.25 -7.80 0.38
N ILE A 173 -6.73 -8.06 1.58
CA ILE A 173 -5.69 -7.23 2.20
C ILE A 173 -4.34 -7.90 1.98
N LYS A 174 -3.50 -7.29 1.15
CA LYS A 174 -2.11 -7.70 0.98
C LYS A 174 -1.27 -7.06 2.07
N PHE A 175 -0.86 -7.86 3.06
CA PHE A 175 0.04 -7.42 4.11
C PHE A 175 1.49 -7.52 3.64
N VAL A 176 2.22 -6.43 3.82
CA VAL A 176 3.63 -6.28 3.43
C VAL A 176 4.39 -5.69 4.61
N ILE A 177 5.58 -6.20 4.86
CA ILE A 177 6.42 -5.72 5.96
C ILE A 177 7.84 -5.42 5.48
N LYS A 178 8.45 -4.39 6.11
CA LYS A 178 9.81 -3.97 5.81
C LYS A 178 10.60 -3.66 7.09
#